data_47e46ddaec228aa93e3f81f175027898
#
_entry.id   47e46ddaec228aa93e3f81f175027898
#
_cell.length_a   1.000
_cell.length_b   1.000
_cell.length_c   1.000
_cell.angle_alpha   90.00
_cell.angle_beta   90.00
_cell.angle_gamma   90.00
#
_symmetry.space_group_name_H-M   'P 1'
#
loop_
_entity.id
_entity.type
_entity.pdbx_description
1 polymer ?
#
loop_
_entity_poly.entity_id
_entity_poly.type
_entity_poly.pdbx_seq_one_letter_code
_entity_poly.pdbx_strand_id
1 'polypeptide(L)'
;MGDWAEKYPESVKALHDAGHEVMSHSNHHDHYNSLSTQQIIDDVTASNERISAVTGVTPTLIRCPYGEYDDHVISTIRSIGMEPIQWDVEALAAVGTARGASDMRAPYSSSCSGRCRSAGHSKKLIM
;
A
#
# COMPACT_ATOMS: atom_id res chain seq x y z
N MET A 1 4.96 1.49 5.67
CA MET A 1 6.08 0.66 6.14
C MET A 1 6.09 0.62 7.65
N GLY A 2 6.29 -0.57 8.23
CA GLY A 2 6.26 -0.78 9.68
C GLY A 2 7.30 0.04 10.43
N ASP A 3 8.51 0.10 9.92
CA ASP A 3 9.59 0.92 10.50
C ASP A 3 9.23 2.40 10.61
N TRP A 4 8.53 2.92 9.60
CA TRP A 4 8.07 4.30 9.63
C TRP A 4 6.94 4.49 10.65
N ALA A 5 6.04 3.53 10.78
CA ALA A 5 4.96 3.56 11.76
C ALA A 5 5.49 3.54 13.20
N GLU A 6 6.56 2.79 13.45
CA GLU A 6 7.23 2.78 14.75
C GLU A 6 7.92 4.12 15.06
N LYS A 7 8.57 4.70 14.07
CA LYS A 7 9.31 5.96 14.22
C LYS A 7 8.39 7.18 14.35
N TYR A 8 7.24 7.17 13.68
CA TYR A 8 6.31 8.30 13.63
C TYR A 8 4.87 7.87 13.95
N PRO A 9 4.60 7.28 15.13
CA PRO A 9 3.28 6.76 15.47
C PRO A 9 2.19 7.83 15.46
N GLU A 10 2.51 9.06 15.85
CA GLU A 10 1.56 10.16 15.87
C GLU A 10 1.06 10.53 14.47
N SER A 11 1.93 10.45 13.46
CA SER A 11 1.53 10.71 12.07
C SER A 11 0.59 9.62 11.54
N VAL A 12 0.87 8.37 11.86
CA VAL A 12 0.00 7.23 11.49
C VAL A 12 -1.35 7.35 12.19
N LYS A 13 -1.33 7.69 13.49
CA LYS A 13 -2.56 7.90 14.26
C LYS A 13 -3.38 9.05 13.70
N ALA A 14 -2.78 10.17 13.36
CA ALA A 14 -3.47 11.32 12.79
C ALA A 14 -4.15 10.98 11.45
N LEU A 15 -3.52 10.18 10.60
CA LEU A 15 -4.11 9.69 9.36
C LEU A 15 -5.31 8.78 9.62
N HIS A 16 -5.18 7.86 10.57
CA HIS A 16 -6.28 6.98 10.96
C HIS A 16 -7.44 7.76 11.55
N ASP A 17 -7.19 8.69 12.47
CA ASP A 17 -8.20 9.53 13.13
C ASP A 17 -8.91 10.47 12.15
N ALA A 18 -8.25 10.86 11.06
CA ALA A 18 -8.85 11.60 9.96
C ALA A 18 -9.77 10.75 9.05
N GLY A 19 -9.96 9.47 9.36
CA GLY A 19 -10.84 8.55 8.64
C GLY A 19 -10.22 7.87 7.42
N HIS A 20 -8.88 7.92 7.30
CA HIS A 20 -8.17 7.17 6.27
C HIS A 20 -7.97 5.71 6.69
N GLU A 21 -8.00 4.82 5.71
CA GLU A 21 -7.65 3.43 5.92
C GLU A 21 -6.12 3.26 5.82
N VAL A 22 -5.51 2.81 6.91
CA VAL A 22 -4.06 2.57 6.99
C VAL A 22 -3.79 1.11 6.67
N MET A 23 -2.96 0.86 5.68
CA MET A 23 -2.66 -0.46 5.16
C MET A 23 -1.18 -0.78 5.25
N SER A 24 -0.85 -2.07 5.06
CA SER A 24 0.53 -2.52 5.09
C SER A 24 1.26 -2.25 3.76
N HIS A 25 2.55 -1.94 3.87
CA HIS A 25 3.47 -1.83 2.74
C HIS A 25 4.84 -2.40 3.14
N SER A 26 4.85 -3.60 3.69
CA SER A 26 5.99 -4.28 4.32
C SER A 26 6.55 -3.56 5.57
N ASN A 27 7.47 -4.21 6.23
CA ASN A 27 8.20 -3.64 7.36
C ASN A 27 9.45 -2.88 6.91
N HIS A 28 10.33 -3.54 6.13
CA HIS A 28 11.63 -3.02 5.71
C HIS A 28 11.71 -2.58 4.25
N HIS A 29 10.68 -2.80 3.45
CA HIS A 29 10.64 -2.51 2.02
C HIS A 29 11.61 -3.36 1.20
N ASP A 30 11.71 -4.65 1.53
CA ASP A 30 12.55 -5.60 0.80
C ASP A 30 11.88 -6.10 -0.48
N HIS A 31 12.68 -6.68 -1.38
CA HIS A 31 12.21 -7.31 -2.62
C HIS A 31 11.56 -8.66 -2.32
N TYR A 32 10.24 -8.73 -2.30
CA TYR A 32 9.49 -9.93 -1.88
C TYR A 32 9.73 -11.15 -2.78
N ASN A 33 10.00 -10.96 -4.05
CA ASN A 33 10.35 -12.07 -4.95
C ASN A 33 11.67 -12.77 -4.58
N SER A 34 12.50 -12.12 -3.76
CA SER A 34 13.78 -12.67 -3.29
C SER A 34 13.69 -13.31 -1.91
N LEU A 35 12.58 -13.13 -1.21
CA LEU A 35 12.40 -13.62 0.15
C LEU A 35 11.77 -15.01 0.18
N SER A 36 12.11 -15.79 1.21
CA SER A 36 11.42 -17.05 1.49
C SER A 36 10.03 -16.79 2.07
N THR A 37 9.15 -17.80 2.01
CA THR A 37 7.81 -17.77 2.61
C THR A 37 7.87 -17.26 4.05
N GLN A 38 8.76 -17.78 4.88
CA GLN A 38 8.86 -17.41 6.28
C GLN A 38 9.29 -15.94 6.46
N GLN A 39 10.25 -15.48 5.67
CA GLN A 39 10.72 -14.09 5.72
C GLN A 39 9.61 -13.10 5.34
N ILE A 40 8.79 -13.44 4.35
CA ILE A 40 7.63 -12.61 3.96
C ILE A 40 6.61 -12.57 5.10
N ILE A 41 6.29 -13.72 5.72
CA ILE A 41 5.36 -13.80 6.84
C ILE A 41 5.86 -12.96 8.02
N ASP A 42 7.12 -13.09 8.38
CA ASP A 42 7.72 -12.37 9.51
C ASP A 42 7.71 -10.85 9.26
N ASP A 43 8.07 -10.41 8.06
CA ASP A 43 8.09 -9.00 7.69
C ASP A 43 6.69 -8.38 7.71
N VAL A 44 5.70 -9.07 7.11
CA VAL A 44 4.31 -8.60 7.08
C VAL A 44 3.70 -8.59 8.48
N THR A 45 3.95 -9.62 9.28
CA THR A 45 3.45 -9.70 10.65
C THR A 45 3.99 -8.58 11.51
N ALA A 46 5.31 -8.32 11.45
CA ALA A 46 5.94 -7.22 12.17
C ALA A 46 5.36 -5.86 11.75
N SER A 47 5.13 -5.65 10.45
CA SER A 47 4.48 -4.43 9.96
C SER A 47 3.06 -4.26 10.52
N ASN A 48 2.27 -5.33 10.50
CA ASN A 48 0.89 -5.31 10.98
C ASN A 48 0.80 -5.05 12.49
N GLU A 49 1.70 -5.66 13.28
CA GLU A 49 1.77 -5.41 14.71
C GLU A 49 2.07 -3.94 15.03
N ARG A 50 3.02 -3.34 14.33
CA ARG A 50 3.37 -1.93 14.50
C ARG A 50 2.23 -0.99 14.12
N ILE A 51 1.53 -1.26 13.02
CA ILE A 51 0.38 -0.47 12.59
C ILE A 51 -0.79 -0.64 13.58
N SER A 52 -1.09 -1.87 13.99
CA SER A 52 -2.19 -2.13 14.91
C SER A 52 -1.94 -1.58 16.32
N ALA A 53 -0.69 -1.54 16.76
CA ALA A 53 -0.32 -0.91 18.04
C ALA A 53 -0.65 0.60 18.05
N VAL A 54 -0.60 1.27 16.90
CA VAL A 54 -0.87 2.70 16.77
C VAL A 54 -2.35 2.99 16.49
N THR A 55 -2.95 2.21 15.58
CA THR A 55 -4.33 2.47 15.09
C THR A 55 -5.39 1.67 15.82
N GLY A 56 -5.02 0.59 16.50
CA GLY A 56 -5.95 -0.37 17.09
C GLY A 56 -6.61 -1.31 16.07
N VAL A 57 -6.25 -1.21 14.78
CA VAL A 57 -6.81 -2.01 13.69
C VAL A 57 -5.70 -2.74 12.95
N THR A 58 -5.86 -4.05 12.80
CA THR A 58 -4.91 -4.85 12.00
C THR A 58 -5.21 -4.67 10.50
N PRO A 59 -4.22 -4.29 9.68
CA PRO A 59 -4.40 -4.21 8.25
C PRO A 59 -4.79 -5.55 7.62
N THR A 60 -5.72 -5.53 6.69
CA THR A 60 -6.15 -6.71 5.92
C THR A 60 -5.63 -6.69 4.48
N LEU A 61 -5.15 -5.54 4.05
CA LEU A 61 -4.62 -5.33 2.71
C LEU A 61 -3.14 -4.96 2.76
N ILE A 62 -2.40 -5.41 1.78
CA ILE A 62 -0.99 -5.07 1.62
C ILE A 62 -0.71 -4.69 0.17
N ARG A 63 0.12 -3.68 -0.02
CA ARG A 63 0.77 -3.44 -1.30
C ARG A 63 2.22 -3.86 -1.20
N CYS A 64 2.62 -4.77 -2.09
CA CYS A 64 3.98 -5.29 -2.09
C CYS A 64 4.97 -4.19 -2.48
N PRO A 65 6.16 -4.15 -1.83
CA PRO A 65 7.24 -3.27 -2.23
C PRO A 65 7.58 -3.43 -3.71
N TYR A 66 7.96 -2.34 -4.37
CA TYR A 66 8.29 -2.30 -5.80
C TYR A 66 7.20 -2.80 -6.74
N GLY A 67 6.00 -3.12 -6.23
CA GLY A 67 4.96 -3.79 -7.01
C GLY A 67 5.32 -5.22 -7.39
N GLU A 68 6.29 -5.82 -6.71
CA GLU A 68 6.75 -7.18 -6.94
C GLU A 68 5.81 -8.18 -6.27
N TYR A 69 5.20 -9.02 -7.07
CA TYR A 69 4.41 -10.15 -6.59
C TYR A 69 4.43 -11.25 -7.65
N ASP A 70 4.76 -12.44 -7.24
CA ASP A 70 4.59 -13.67 -8.01
C ASP A 70 3.59 -14.59 -7.30
N ASP A 71 3.33 -15.75 -7.86
CA ASP A 71 2.39 -16.71 -7.29
C ASP A 71 2.80 -17.14 -5.87
N HIS A 72 4.10 -17.21 -5.61
CA HIS A 72 4.64 -17.52 -4.30
C HIS A 72 4.31 -16.43 -3.27
N VAL A 73 4.56 -15.16 -3.61
CA VAL A 73 4.27 -14.00 -2.76
C VAL A 73 2.77 -13.89 -2.48
N ILE A 74 1.95 -14.00 -3.53
CA ILE A 74 0.48 -13.94 -3.41
C ILE A 74 -0.04 -15.05 -2.49
N SER A 75 0.39 -16.28 -2.72
CA SER A 75 -0.03 -17.43 -1.91
C SER A 75 0.38 -17.28 -0.45
N THR A 76 1.59 -16.77 -0.21
CA THR A 76 2.10 -16.52 1.14
C THR A 76 1.28 -15.46 1.86
N ILE A 77 1.00 -14.32 1.22
CA ILE A 77 0.22 -13.23 1.81
C ILE A 77 -1.21 -13.67 2.10
N ARG A 78 -1.84 -14.42 1.19
CA ARG A 78 -3.18 -14.97 1.41
C ARG A 78 -3.23 -16.01 2.52
N SER A 79 -2.17 -16.77 2.73
CA SER A 79 -2.08 -17.76 3.81
C SER A 79 -2.17 -17.15 5.22
N ILE A 80 -1.79 -15.88 5.37
CA ILE A 80 -1.90 -15.12 6.63
C ILE A 80 -3.15 -14.25 6.70
N GLY A 81 -4.12 -14.46 5.79
CA GLY A 81 -5.41 -13.79 5.80
C GLY A 81 -5.39 -12.35 5.26
N MET A 82 -4.36 -11.97 4.52
CA MET A 82 -4.27 -10.67 3.87
C MET A 82 -4.49 -10.79 2.35
N GLU A 83 -4.90 -9.69 1.73
CA GLU A 83 -5.04 -9.61 0.29
C GLU A 83 -4.02 -8.62 -0.29
N PRO A 84 -3.18 -9.06 -1.23
CA PRO A 84 -2.28 -8.16 -1.95
C PRO A 84 -3.07 -7.33 -2.96
N ILE A 85 -2.83 -6.01 -2.95
CA ILE A 85 -3.41 -5.06 -3.91
C ILE A 85 -2.33 -4.40 -4.73
N GLN A 86 -2.69 -3.98 -5.94
CA GLN A 86 -1.79 -3.25 -6.83
C GLN A 86 -2.42 -1.92 -7.23
N TRP A 87 -1.60 -0.99 -7.70
CA TRP A 87 -2.06 0.29 -8.21
C TRP A 87 -2.31 0.23 -9.72
N ASP A 88 -3.28 1.01 -10.19
CA ASP A 88 -3.54 1.18 -11.62
C ASP A 88 -2.64 2.26 -12.22
N VAL A 89 -2.27 3.26 -11.41
CA VAL A 89 -1.44 4.39 -11.84
C VAL A 89 -0.30 4.56 -10.84
N GLU A 90 0.93 4.54 -11.34
CA GLU A 90 2.13 4.81 -10.56
C GLU A 90 2.62 6.23 -10.82
N ALA A 91 2.70 7.04 -9.75
CA ALA A 91 3.42 8.30 -9.78
C ALA A 91 4.80 8.06 -9.15
N LEU A 92 5.78 7.77 -9.97
CA LEU A 92 7.19 7.84 -9.57
C LEU A 92 7.50 9.30 -9.26
N ALA A 93 7.53 9.64 -7.99
CA ALA A 93 8.19 10.84 -7.54
C ALA A 93 9.68 10.64 -7.82
N ALA A 94 10.12 11.08 -9.00
CA ALA A 94 11.50 11.02 -9.40
C ALA A 94 12.31 11.83 -8.40
N VAL A 95 13.02 11.14 -7.54
CA VAL A 95 14.11 11.74 -6.77
C VAL A 95 15.15 12.17 -7.79
N GLY A 96 15.10 13.43 -8.18
CA GLY A 96 16.24 14.12 -8.75
C GLY A 96 16.38 14.24 -10.27
N THR A 97 15.33 14.15 -11.09
CA THR A 97 15.39 14.74 -12.44
C THR A 97 14.06 15.42 -12.74
N ALA A 98 14.04 16.73 -12.56
CA ALA A 98 13.01 17.60 -13.10
C ALA A 98 13.02 17.52 -14.63
N ARG A 99 12.34 16.58 -15.21
CA ARG A 99 11.84 16.69 -16.57
C ARG A 99 10.47 17.32 -16.49
N GLY A 100 10.33 18.44 -17.22
CA GLY A 100 9.26 19.38 -17.08
C GLY A 100 7.87 18.78 -17.13
N ALA A 101 6.95 19.48 -16.50
CA ALA A 101 5.52 19.19 -16.35
C ALA A 101 4.71 19.14 -17.67
N SER A 102 5.36 19.00 -18.82
CA SER A 102 4.72 18.97 -20.14
C SER A 102 4.43 17.57 -20.67
N ASP A 103 4.82 16.51 -19.98
CA ASP A 103 4.68 15.14 -20.47
C ASP A 103 3.63 14.29 -19.70
N MET A 104 2.80 14.93 -18.91
CA MET A 104 1.63 14.29 -18.29
C MET A 104 0.39 14.30 -19.20
N ARG A 105 0.55 14.05 -20.46
CA ARG A 105 -0.56 13.65 -21.31
C ARG A 105 -0.57 12.14 -21.46
N ALA A 106 -1.06 11.47 -20.43
CA ALA A 106 -1.56 10.12 -20.61
C ALA A 106 -2.78 10.18 -21.55
N PRO A 107 -2.84 9.37 -22.59
CA PRO A 107 -4.04 9.22 -23.39
C PRO A 107 -5.05 8.40 -22.60
N TYR A 108 -5.79 9.04 -21.72
CA TYR A 108 -7.00 8.44 -21.19
C TYR A 108 -8.12 8.75 -22.20
N SER A 109 -8.23 7.96 -23.26
CA SER A 109 -9.40 7.98 -24.12
C SER A 109 -10.46 7.06 -23.52
N SER A 110 -11.34 7.70 -22.81
CA SER A 110 -12.80 7.54 -22.78
C SER A 110 -13.37 6.31 -23.49
N SER A 111 -13.93 5.40 -22.74
CA SER A 111 -15.28 4.90 -22.98
C SER A 111 -15.79 4.19 -21.73
N CYS A 112 -16.31 4.94 -20.81
CA CYS A 112 -17.21 4.41 -19.80
C CYS A 112 -18.49 5.27 -19.79
N SER A 113 -19.39 4.96 -20.72
CA SER A 113 -20.77 5.40 -20.66
C SER A 113 -21.51 4.47 -19.70
N GLY A 114 -21.53 4.83 -18.44
CA GLY A 114 -22.28 4.11 -17.43
C GLY A 114 -22.40 4.96 -16.17
N ARG A 115 -23.61 5.39 -15.88
CA ARG A 115 -24.01 6.23 -14.75
C ARG A 115 -23.32 5.81 -13.45
N CYS A 116 -22.28 6.51 -13.02
CA CYS A 116 -21.85 6.52 -11.63
C CYS A 116 -22.82 7.43 -10.84
N ARG A 117 -23.69 6.82 -10.07
CA ARG A 117 -24.41 7.53 -9.00
C ARG A 117 -23.41 7.88 -7.90
N SER A 118 -23.30 9.16 -7.63
CA SER A 118 -22.57 9.71 -6.50
C SER A 118 -23.14 9.17 -5.18
N ALA A 119 -22.36 8.35 -4.51
CA ALA A 119 -22.54 8.12 -3.08
C ALA A 119 -21.22 8.47 -2.41
N GLY A 120 -21.30 9.45 -1.52
CA GLY A 120 -20.18 10.17 -0.96
C GLY A 120 -19.22 9.35 -0.09
N HIS A 121 -18.11 10.03 0.20
CA HIS A 121 -16.96 9.62 1.01
C HIS A 121 -15.99 8.66 0.30
N SER A 122 -15.17 9.23 -0.57
CA SER A 122 -13.91 8.60 -0.96
C SER A 122 -13.00 8.48 0.26
N LYS A 123 -12.99 7.33 0.90
CA LYS A 123 -11.92 6.97 1.82
C LYS A 123 -10.63 6.87 1.03
N LYS A 124 -9.69 7.79 1.25
CA LYS A 124 -8.35 7.66 0.66
C LYS A 124 -7.60 6.56 1.40
N LEU A 125 -7.16 5.58 0.64
CA LEU A 125 -6.25 4.54 1.08
C LEU A 125 -4.86 5.16 1.27
N ILE A 126 -4.27 5.03 2.47
CA ILE A 126 -2.91 5.50 2.76
C ILE A 126 -2.07 4.32 3.24
N MET A 127 -0.92 4.22 2.64
CA MET A 127 0.04 3.16 2.91
C MET A 127 1.31 3.67 3.54
#